data_d606199e80eaf3495be67c6adc9c9a4c
#
_entry.id   d606199e80eaf3495be67c6adc9c9a4c
#
_cell.length_a   1.000
_cell.length_b   1.000
_cell.length_c   1.000
_cell.angle_alpha   90.00
_cell.angle_beta   90.00
_cell.angle_gamma   90.00
#
_symmetry.space_group_name_H-M   'P 1'
#
loop_
_entity.id
_entity.type
_entity.pdbx_description
1 polymer ?
#
loop_
_entity_poly.entity_id
_entity_poly.type
_entity_poly.pdbx_seq_one_letter_code
_entity_poly.pdbx_strand_id
1 'polypeptide(L)'
;MAHIKAFAALVLAAATLAMAASTAAAQSSPQDFLDAHNAARRGEGAGLPDVAWSTTLQAFAESYVAQLAATTCSLAHSNSEDLGYGENLYGPAAAGSSAATAAGAVGKWMEEKADYVYSSNTCTRGALLDCGHYTQVVWRSTTSIGCASAACSNSGGVIISCNYSPPGNWPNQRPY
;
A
#
# COMPACT_ATOMS: atom_id res chain seq x y z
N MET A 1 34.25 -16.50 -76.02
CA MET A 1 34.10 -15.37 -75.12
C MET A 1 32.79 -15.52 -74.40
N ALA A 2 32.85 -16.01 -73.16
CA ALA A 2 31.67 -16.28 -72.33
C ALA A 2 31.63 -15.27 -71.21
N HIS A 3 30.59 -14.44 -71.12
CA HIS A 3 30.37 -13.48 -70.05
C HIS A 3 29.63 -14.16 -68.92
N ILE A 4 30.29 -14.35 -67.80
CA ILE A 4 29.70 -14.80 -66.54
C ILE A 4 29.16 -13.56 -65.83
N LYS A 5 27.84 -13.46 -65.72
CA LYS A 5 27.18 -12.45 -64.90
C LYS A 5 27.03 -13.00 -63.46
N ALA A 6 27.75 -12.40 -62.52
CA ALA A 6 27.60 -12.69 -61.10
C ALA A 6 26.36 -11.95 -60.58
N PHE A 7 25.39 -12.70 -60.07
CA PHE A 7 24.28 -12.16 -59.26
C PHE A 7 24.69 -12.12 -57.81
N ALA A 8 24.83 -10.91 -57.26
CA ALA A 8 24.99 -10.71 -55.83
C ALA A 8 23.61 -10.76 -55.17
N ALA A 9 23.37 -11.77 -54.41
CA ALA A 9 22.17 -11.86 -53.57
C ALA A 9 22.38 -11.06 -52.26
N LEU A 10 21.63 -9.98 -52.09
CA LEU A 10 21.60 -9.16 -50.91
C LEU A 10 20.64 -9.81 -49.91
N VAL A 11 21.20 -10.45 -48.84
CA VAL A 11 20.38 -10.99 -47.77
C VAL A 11 20.14 -9.87 -46.74
N LEU A 12 18.93 -9.32 -46.74
CA LEU A 12 18.46 -8.42 -45.67
C LEU A 12 18.13 -9.27 -44.44
N ALA A 13 18.96 -9.23 -43.42
CA ALA A 13 18.64 -9.75 -42.10
C ALA A 13 17.78 -8.74 -41.37
N ALA A 14 16.48 -8.97 -41.30
CA ALA A 14 15.56 -8.21 -40.45
C ALA A 14 15.76 -8.67 -39.01
N ALA A 15 16.48 -7.88 -38.22
CA ALA A 15 16.56 -8.08 -36.77
C ALA A 15 15.25 -7.58 -36.15
N THR A 16 14.36 -8.51 -35.80
CA THR A 16 13.16 -8.22 -34.99
C THR A 16 13.60 -8.02 -33.54
N LEU A 17 13.66 -6.76 -33.11
CA LEU A 17 13.87 -6.40 -31.71
C LEU A 17 12.56 -6.74 -30.95
N ALA A 18 12.50 -7.91 -30.31
CA ALA A 18 11.44 -8.24 -29.39
C ALA A 18 11.58 -7.34 -28.15
N MET A 19 10.82 -6.27 -28.06
CA MET A 19 10.62 -5.53 -26.83
C MET A 19 9.89 -6.44 -25.85
N ALA A 20 10.62 -7.02 -24.92
CA ALA A 20 10.02 -7.63 -23.73
C ALA A 20 9.39 -6.49 -22.92
N ALA A 21 8.08 -6.30 -23.07
CA ALA A 21 7.31 -5.49 -22.14
C ALA A 21 7.34 -6.20 -20.81
N SER A 22 8.23 -5.75 -19.90
CA SER A 22 8.11 -6.15 -18.49
C SER A 22 6.81 -5.57 -17.99
N THR A 23 5.82 -6.41 -17.74
CA THR A 23 4.62 -6.06 -16.99
C THR A 23 5.07 -5.81 -15.56
N ALA A 24 5.56 -4.60 -15.27
CA ALA A 24 5.63 -4.13 -13.90
C ALA A 24 4.20 -4.24 -13.37
N ALA A 25 4.00 -5.05 -12.33
CA ALA A 25 2.71 -5.10 -11.66
C ALA A 25 2.35 -3.66 -11.30
N ALA A 26 1.19 -3.20 -11.78
CA ALA A 26 0.80 -1.82 -11.58
C ALA A 26 0.71 -1.55 -10.07
N GLN A 27 1.43 -0.54 -9.60
CA GLN A 27 1.27 -0.05 -8.24
C GLN A 27 -0.18 0.39 -8.04
N SER A 28 -0.73 0.14 -6.85
CA SER A 28 -2.08 0.60 -6.52
C SER A 28 -2.18 2.11 -6.65
N SER A 29 -3.21 2.57 -7.33
CA SER A 29 -3.51 3.99 -7.49
C SER A 29 -4.07 4.59 -6.18
N PRO A 30 -4.10 5.93 -6.06
CA PRO A 30 -4.84 6.61 -4.99
C PRO A 30 -6.28 6.14 -4.84
N GLN A 31 -6.96 5.89 -5.96
CA GLN A 31 -8.33 5.43 -5.95
C GLN A 31 -8.47 4.01 -5.40
N ASP A 32 -7.53 3.10 -5.71
CA ASP A 32 -7.56 1.73 -5.16
C ASP A 32 -7.46 1.73 -3.63
N PHE A 33 -6.59 2.59 -3.06
CA PHE A 33 -6.49 2.75 -1.60
C PHE A 33 -7.76 3.34 -1.01
N LEU A 34 -8.32 4.37 -1.65
CA LEU A 34 -9.55 5.02 -1.18
C LEU A 34 -10.73 4.05 -1.20
N ASP A 35 -10.89 3.30 -2.27
CA ASP A 35 -11.96 2.33 -2.44
C ASP A 35 -11.85 1.19 -1.42
N ALA A 36 -10.64 0.67 -1.18
CA ALA A 36 -10.40 -0.38 -0.20
C ALA A 36 -10.77 0.08 1.23
N HIS A 37 -10.35 1.28 1.63
CA HIS A 37 -10.69 1.85 2.94
C HIS A 37 -12.18 2.09 3.08
N ASN A 38 -12.82 2.70 2.09
CA ASN A 38 -14.24 3.01 2.16
C ASN A 38 -15.11 1.76 2.10
N ALA A 39 -14.69 0.72 1.36
CA ALA A 39 -15.35 -0.57 1.40
C ALA A 39 -15.26 -1.23 2.80
N ALA A 40 -14.07 -1.20 3.43
CA ALA A 40 -13.87 -1.72 4.78
C ALA A 40 -14.75 -0.97 5.81
N ARG A 41 -14.77 0.36 5.76
CA ARG A 41 -15.56 1.22 6.68
C ARG A 41 -17.06 0.98 6.53
N ARG A 42 -17.57 0.89 5.29
CA ARG A 42 -18.98 0.54 5.04
C ARG A 42 -19.32 -0.88 5.48
N GLY A 43 -18.40 -1.83 5.24
CA GLY A 43 -18.55 -3.23 5.62
C GLY A 43 -18.57 -3.49 7.12
N GLU A 44 -18.08 -2.53 7.93
CA GLU A 44 -18.11 -2.63 9.40
C GLU A 44 -19.54 -2.63 9.96
N GLY A 45 -20.48 -2.01 9.27
CA GLY A 45 -21.88 -1.94 9.71
C GLY A 45 -22.16 -0.92 10.82
N ALA A 46 -21.15 -0.14 11.23
CA ALA A 46 -21.25 0.88 12.28
C ALA A 46 -21.69 2.27 11.75
N GLY A 47 -22.07 2.39 10.48
CA GLY A 47 -22.44 3.66 9.87
C GLY A 47 -21.28 4.66 9.83
N LEU A 48 -20.09 4.19 9.48
CA LEU A 48 -18.91 5.04 9.39
C LEU A 48 -18.96 5.89 8.11
N PRO A 49 -18.61 7.18 8.19
CA PRO A 49 -18.50 8.01 6.99
C PRO A 49 -17.33 7.55 6.12
N ASP A 50 -17.45 7.73 4.81
CA ASP A 50 -16.34 7.55 3.89
C ASP A 50 -15.24 8.58 4.19
N VAL A 51 -14.00 8.19 3.97
CA VAL A 51 -12.84 9.08 4.01
C VAL A 51 -12.56 9.65 2.61
N ALA A 52 -11.90 10.81 2.56
CA ALA A 52 -11.46 11.47 1.34
C ALA A 52 -9.94 11.29 1.13
N TRP A 53 -9.48 11.47 -0.10
CA TRP A 53 -8.05 11.45 -0.41
C TRP A 53 -7.38 12.78 -0.05
N SER A 54 -6.18 12.69 0.54
CA SER A 54 -5.33 13.85 0.85
C SER A 54 -3.98 13.71 0.16
N THR A 55 -3.68 14.61 -0.75
CA THR A 55 -2.37 14.67 -1.43
C THR A 55 -1.23 15.03 -0.47
N THR A 56 -1.54 15.74 0.62
CA THR A 56 -0.55 16.04 1.68
C THR A 56 -0.13 14.77 2.42
N LEU A 57 -1.11 13.95 2.83
CA LEU A 57 -0.83 12.66 3.47
C LEU A 57 -0.16 11.68 2.51
N GLN A 58 -0.55 11.69 1.22
CA GLN A 58 0.10 10.91 0.18
C GLN A 58 1.59 11.27 0.06
N ALA A 59 1.92 12.55 -0.07
CA ALA A 59 3.30 13.00 -0.21
C ALA A 59 4.17 12.60 0.99
N PHE A 60 3.59 12.65 2.20
CA PHE A 60 4.25 12.15 3.41
C PHE A 60 4.51 10.63 3.32
N ALA A 61 3.48 9.85 2.98
CA ALA A 61 3.60 8.40 2.81
C ALA A 61 4.63 8.04 1.74
N GLU A 62 4.63 8.73 0.58
CA GLU A 62 5.60 8.52 -0.52
C GLU A 62 7.04 8.72 -0.06
N SER A 63 7.30 9.83 0.64
CA SER A 63 8.62 10.12 1.17
C SER A 63 9.09 9.03 2.13
N TYR A 64 8.20 8.58 3.01
CA TYR A 64 8.56 7.61 4.03
C TYR A 64 8.76 6.19 3.48
N VAL A 65 7.86 5.69 2.61
CA VAL A 65 8.06 4.36 2.02
C VAL A 65 9.29 4.32 1.11
N ALA A 66 9.62 5.42 0.42
CA ALA A 66 10.84 5.50 -0.38
C ALA A 66 12.11 5.35 0.50
N GLN A 67 12.13 5.98 1.67
CA GLN A 67 13.21 5.83 2.64
C GLN A 67 13.33 4.39 3.16
N LEU A 68 12.23 3.76 3.58
CA LEU A 68 12.23 2.37 4.05
C LEU A 68 12.66 1.41 2.95
N ALA A 69 12.15 1.56 1.74
CA ALA A 69 12.44 0.70 0.60
C ALA A 69 13.92 0.77 0.16
N ALA A 70 14.53 1.96 0.27
CA ALA A 70 15.94 2.17 -0.07
C ALA A 70 16.92 1.63 1.00
N THR A 71 16.46 1.41 2.22
CA THR A 71 17.30 1.05 3.36
C THR A 71 17.04 -0.39 3.84
N THR A 72 16.22 -0.54 4.86
CA THR A 72 16.02 -1.82 5.56
C THR A 72 14.90 -2.66 4.99
N CYS A 73 13.94 -2.04 4.28
CA CYS A 73 12.68 -2.65 3.87
C CYS A 73 11.95 -3.35 5.05
N SER A 74 12.03 -2.78 6.22
CA SER A 74 11.39 -3.30 7.45
C SER A 74 10.33 -2.34 7.94
N LEU A 75 9.32 -2.87 8.65
CA LEU A 75 8.27 -2.05 9.23
C LEU A 75 8.80 -1.32 10.47
N ALA A 76 8.97 -0.03 10.34
CA ALA A 76 9.23 0.89 11.44
C ALA A 76 8.32 2.09 11.25
N HIS A 77 7.64 2.54 12.29
CA HIS A 77 6.81 3.74 12.21
C HIS A 77 7.63 4.99 11.96
N SER A 78 7.04 5.93 11.24
CA SER A 78 7.60 7.25 11.00
C SER A 78 7.38 8.16 12.22
N ASN A 79 7.76 9.43 12.09
CA ASN A 79 7.38 10.48 13.05
C ASN A 79 6.02 11.12 12.72
N SER A 80 5.09 10.39 12.13
CA SER A 80 3.77 10.88 11.74
C SER A 80 2.98 11.46 12.92
N GLU A 81 3.18 10.93 14.12
CA GLU A 81 2.55 11.42 15.35
C GLU A 81 2.91 12.88 15.66
N ASP A 82 4.15 13.29 15.42
CA ASP A 82 4.61 14.67 15.63
C ASP A 82 3.87 15.67 14.73
N LEU A 83 3.35 15.17 13.60
CA LEU A 83 2.57 15.94 12.63
C LEU A 83 1.05 15.79 12.84
N GLY A 84 0.63 15.03 13.84
CA GLY A 84 -0.78 14.75 14.12
C GLY A 84 -1.43 13.83 13.09
N TYR A 85 -0.69 12.84 12.57
CA TYR A 85 -1.19 11.82 11.66
C TYR A 85 -1.15 10.44 12.31
N GLY A 86 -2.16 9.62 12.03
CA GLY A 86 -2.09 8.18 12.24
C GLY A 86 -1.32 7.52 11.11
N GLU A 87 -0.81 6.31 11.34
CA GLU A 87 -0.06 5.56 10.33
C GLU A 87 -0.33 4.06 10.43
N ASN A 88 -0.60 3.43 9.30
CA ASN A 88 -0.58 1.97 9.14
C ASN A 88 0.50 1.60 8.14
N LEU A 89 1.30 0.60 8.49
CA LEU A 89 2.35 0.03 7.62
C LEU A 89 2.00 -1.41 7.24
N TYR A 90 2.42 -1.82 6.05
CA TYR A 90 2.26 -3.18 5.57
C TYR A 90 3.42 -3.61 4.68
N GLY A 91 3.82 -4.88 4.80
CA GLY A 91 4.88 -5.49 3.98
C GLY A 91 6.05 -6.01 4.81
N PRO A 92 7.18 -6.35 4.19
CA PRO A 92 7.31 -6.45 2.73
C PRO A 92 6.48 -7.60 2.16
N ALA A 93 5.67 -7.31 1.13
CA ALA A 93 4.89 -8.30 0.42
C ALA A 93 5.56 -8.61 -0.93
N ALA A 94 5.45 -9.85 -1.41
CA ALA A 94 6.05 -10.25 -2.68
C ALA A 94 5.51 -9.38 -3.83
N ALA A 95 6.40 -8.75 -4.57
CA ALA A 95 6.04 -7.90 -5.69
C ALA A 95 5.18 -8.66 -6.72
N GLY A 96 4.13 -8.02 -7.21
CA GLY A 96 3.18 -8.64 -8.14
C GLY A 96 2.16 -9.58 -7.51
N SER A 97 2.23 -9.84 -6.21
CA SER A 97 1.20 -10.61 -5.50
C SER A 97 -0.02 -9.74 -5.18
N SER A 98 -1.18 -10.37 -4.97
CA SER A 98 -2.38 -9.67 -4.49
C SER A 98 -2.18 -9.03 -3.11
N ALA A 99 -1.25 -9.56 -2.32
CA ALA A 99 -0.88 -8.98 -1.03
C ALA A 99 -0.17 -7.62 -1.17
N ALA A 100 0.57 -7.39 -2.28
CA ALA A 100 1.28 -6.13 -2.55
C ALA A 100 0.37 -5.04 -3.18
N THR A 101 -0.92 -5.06 -2.87
CA THR A 101 -1.92 -4.13 -3.38
C THR A 101 -2.61 -3.37 -2.25
N ALA A 102 -3.33 -2.29 -2.58
CA ALA A 102 -4.17 -1.56 -1.63
C ALA A 102 -5.18 -2.48 -0.93
N ALA A 103 -5.89 -3.29 -1.71
CA ALA A 103 -6.86 -4.25 -1.17
C ALA A 103 -6.20 -5.29 -0.27
N GLY A 104 -5.00 -5.78 -0.64
CA GLY A 104 -4.23 -6.72 0.17
C GLY A 104 -3.81 -6.13 1.51
N ALA A 105 -3.26 -4.92 1.51
CA ALA A 105 -2.85 -4.24 2.75
C ALA A 105 -4.05 -3.97 3.67
N VAL A 106 -5.09 -3.32 3.14
CA VAL A 106 -6.30 -3.02 3.93
C VAL A 106 -6.95 -4.30 4.42
N GLY A 107 -7.02 -5.35 3.59
CA GLY A 107 -7.53 -6.66 4.00
C GLY A 107 -6.78 -7.22 5.20
N LYS A 108 -5.45 -7.14 5.20
CA LYS A 108 -4.62 -7.59 6.33
C LYS A 108 -4.87 -6.77 7.60
N TRP A 109 -4.97 -5.47 7.51
CA TRP A 109 -5.33 -4.64 8.65
C TRP A 109 -6.73 -4.98 9.19
N MET A 110 -7.68 -5.30 8.31
CA MET A 110 -9.04 -5.69 8.72
C MET A 110 -9.12 -7.09 9.34
N GLU A 111 -8.17 -8.00 9.05
CA GLU A 111 -8.09 -9.31 9.73
C GLU A 111 -7.88 -9.16 11.25
N GLU A 112 -7.23 -8.08 11.69
CA GLU A 112 -7.00 -7.76 13.11
C GLU A 112 -8.31 -7.50 13.88
N LYS A 113 -9.44 -7.32 13.20
CA LYS A 113 -10.78 -7.26 13.83
C LYS A 113 -11.03 -8.46 14.74
N ALA A 114 -10.51 -9.63 14.39
CA ALA A 114 -10.65 -10.83 15.19
C ALA A 114 -10.01 -10.72 16.59
N ASP A 115 -9.02 -9.83 16.73
CA ASP A 115 -8.31 -9.57 17.97
C ASP A 115 -8.88 -8.37 18.76
N TYR A 116 -9.84 -7.64 18.23
CA TYR A 116 -10.43 -6.46 18.89
C TYR A 116 -11.70 -6.82 19.66
N VAL A 117 -11.72 -6.51 20.95
CA VAL A 117 -12.89 -6.68 21.83
C VAL A 117 -13.55 -5.33 22.07
N TYR A 118 -14.63 -5.05 21.31
CA TYR A 118 -15.31 -3.76 21.34
C TYR A 118 -15.83 -3.38 22.74
N SER A 119 -16.41 -4.35 23.49
CA SER A 119 -17.02 -4.07 24.81
C SER A 119 -16.03 -3.53 25.83
N SER A 120 -14.80 -4.04 25.84
CA SER A 120 -13.72 -3.59 26.73
C SER A 120 -12.80 -2.54 26.09
N ASN A 121 -12.88 -2.33 24.76
CA ASN A 121 -11.94 -1.52 24.00
C ASN A 121 -10.48 -2.01 24.15
N THR A 122 -10.28 -3.30 23.99
CA THR A 122 -8.97 -3.94 24.16
C THR A 122 -8.67 -4.89 23.00
N CYS A 123 -7.40 -5.16 22.77
CA CYS A 123 -6.96 -6.24 21.90
C CYS A 123 -6.72 -7.51 22.73
N THR A 124 -7.04 -8.68 22.19
CA THR A 124 -6.96 -9.98 22.89
C THR A 124 -5.56 -10.35 23.32
N ARG A 125 -4.52 -9.90 22.59
CA ARG A 125 -3.12 -10.14 22.87
C ARG A 125 -2.46 -9.04 23.72
N GLY A 126 -3.25 -8.09 24.21
CA GLY A 126 -2.86 -7.18 25.29
C GLY A 126 -2.29 -5.83 24.86
N ALA A 127 -1.87 -5.63 23.63
CA ALA A 127 -1.39 -4.34 23.15
C ALA A 127 -2.23 -3.84 21.99
N LEU A 128 -2.45 -2.53 21.91
CA LEU A 128 -3.05 -1.86 20.72
C LEU A 128 -2.32 -2.23 19.42
N LEU A 129 -1.06 -2.63 19.54
CA LEU A 129 -0.24 -3.10 18.42
C LEU A 129 -0.82 -4.33 17.68
N ASP A 130 -1.69 -5.12 18.37
CA ASP A 130 -2.25 -6.36 17.78
C ASP A 130 -3.59 -6.14 17.05
N CYS A 131 -4.23 -4.98 17.22
CA CYS A 131 -5.45 -4.63 16.51
C CYS A 131 -5.51 -3.14 16.11
N GLY A 132 -4.39 -2.44 16.23
CA GLY A 132 -4.29 -1.00 16.00
C GLY A 132 -4.46 -0.61 14.54
N HIS A 133 -4.07 -1.47 13.60
CA HIS A 133 -4.30 -1.19 12.19
C HIS A 133 -5.79 -1.24 11.85
N TYR A 134 -6.50 -2.25 12.34
CA TYR A 134 -7.95 -2.34 12.19
C TYR A 134 -8.65 -1.13 12.79
N THR A 135 -8.37 -0.81 14.07
CA THR A 135 -9.04 0.31 14.75
C THR A 135 -8.77 1.64 14.07
N GLN A 136 -7.58 1.86 13.50
CA GLN A 136 -7.26 3.04 12.70
C GLN A 136 -8.09 3.09 11.40
N VAL A 137 -8.19 2.00 10.64
CA VAL A 137 -8.99 1.96 9.40
C VAL A 137 -10.45 2.35 9.67
N VAL A 138 -11.03 1.85 10.76
CA VAL A 138 -12.44 2.06 11.11
C VAL A 138 -12.65 3.24 12.08
N TRP A 139 -11.64 4.07 12.29
CA TRP A 139 -11.75 5.22 13.19
C TRP A 139 -12.74 6.25 12.67
N ARG A 140 -13.84 6.46 13.42
CA ARG A 140 -14.97 7.29 12.97
C ARG A 140 -14.58 8.71 12.60
N SER A 141 -13.74 9.35 13.43
CA SER A 141 -13.37 10.75 13.23
C SER A 141 -12.25 10.97 12.19
N THR A 142 -11.62 9.92 11.68
CA THR A 142 -10.73 10.02 10.52
C THR A 142 -11.54 10.40 9.30
N THR A 143 -11.16 11.50 8.64
CA THR A 143 -11.85 12.04 7.46
C THR A 143 -11.02 11.98 6.19
N SER A 144 -9.70 11.82 6.33
CA SER A 144 -8.78 11.85 5.19
C SER A 144 -7.70 10.78 5.31
N ILE A 145 -7.32 10.23 4.16
CA ILE A 145 -6.21 9.29 4.04
C ILE A 145 -5.29 9.69 2.89
N GLY A 146 -4.04 9.27 2.97
CA GLY A 146 -3.09 9.30 1.87
C GLY A 146 -2.11 8.14 2.01
N CYS A 147 -1.94 7.37 0.96
CA CYS A 147 -1.15 6.16 0.97
C CYS A 147 -0.12 6.16 -0.15
N ALA A 148 0.93 5.37 0.02
CA ALA A 148 1.92 5.09 -0.99
C ALA A 148 2.50 3.68 -0.84
N SER A 149 3.11 3.19 -1.92
CA SER A 149 3.85 1.93 -1.93
C SER A 149 5.19 2.11 -2.63
N ALA A 150 6.20 1.36 -2.20
CA ALA A 150 7.51 1.35 -2.85
C ALA A 150 8.08 -0.07 -2.90
N ALA A 151 8.78 -0.36 -4.00
CA ALA A 151 9.51 -1.61 -4.16
C ALA A 151 10.83 -1.55 -3.39
N CYS A 152 11.11 -2.58 -2.60
CA CYS A 152 12.33 -2.69 -1.82
C CYS A 152 13.54 -2.97 -2.71
N SER A 153 14.62 -2.22 -2.54
CA SER A 153 15.84 -2.35 -3.35
C SER A 153 16.57 -3.68 -3.12
N ASN A 154 16.39 -4.31 -1.97
CA ASN A 154 17.21 -5.44 -1.51
C ASN A 154 16.47 -6.79 -1.43
N SER A 155 15.15 -6.84 -1.52
CA SER A 155 14.37 -8.06 -1.26
C SER A 155 13.33 -8.40 -2.32
N GLY A 156 13.11 -7.53 -3.31
CA GLY A 156 12.04 -7.67 -4.30
C GLY A 156 10.63 -7.59 -3.70
N GLY A 157 10.51 -7.17 -2.43
CA GLY A 157 9.23 -6.95 -1.76
C GLY A 157 8.66 -5.56 -2.04
N VAL A 158 7.44 -5.34 -1.61
CA VAL A 158 6.76 -4.03 -1.64
C VAL A 158 6.36 -3.66 -0.21
N ILE A 159 6.64 -2.43 0.17
CA ILE A 159 6.19 -1.83 1.43
C ILE A 159 5.11 -0.79 1.14
N ILE A 160 4.11 -0.72 2.02
CA ILE A 160 2.98 0.19 1.90
C ILE A 160 2.85 0.98 3.20
N SER A 161 2.63 2.30 3.09
CA SER A 161 2.23 3.16 4.20
C SER A 161 0.94 3.88 3.85
N CYS A 162 0.02 3.97 4.84
CA CYS A 162 -1.13 4.84 4.80
C CYS A 162 -1.12 5.76 6.03
N ASN A 163 -1.30 7.06 5.79
CA ASN A 163 -1.45 8.05 6.84
C ASN A 163 -2.89 8.53 6.92
N TYR A 164 -3.32 8.88 8.14
CA TYR A 164 -4.70 9.18 8.48
C TYR A 164 -4.82 10.53 9.19
N SER A 165 -5.82 11.32 8.84
CA SER A 165 -6.10 12.59 9.52
C SER A 165 -7.62 12.80 9.69
N PRO A 166 -8.07 13.17 10.89
CA PRO A 166 -7.38 13.09 12.18
C PRO A 166 -6.88 11.67 12.49
N PRO A 167 -5.84 11.51 13.34
CA PRO A 167 -5.38 10.20 13.77
C PRO A 167 -6.42 9.47 14.60
N GLY A 168 -6.36 8.14 14.55
CA GLY A 168 -7.11 7.27 15.44
C GLY A 168 -6.31 6.82 16.67
N ASN A 169 -6.81 5.77 17.28
CA ASN A 169 -6.15 5.04 18.37
C ASN A 169 -5.85 5.88 19.63
N TRP A 170 -6.66 6.92 19.87
CA TRP A 170 -6.53 7.72 21.07
C TRP A 170 -6.78 6.88 22.33
N PRO A 171 -5.94 7.05 23.39
CA PRO A 171 -6.11 6.32 24.65
C PRO A 171 -7.54 6.47 25.21
N ASN A 172 -8.14 5.34 25.62
CA ASN A 172 -9.48 5.26 26.20
C ASN A 172 -10.64 5.65 25.26
N GLN A 173 -10.39 5.81 23.97
CA GLN A 173 -11.43 6.04 22.98
C GLN A 173 -11.65 4.79 22.12
N ARG A 174 -12.92 4.58 21.73
CA ARG A 174 -13.30 3.53 20.78
C ARG A 174 -13.20 4.04 19.35
N PRO A 175 -12.98 3.16 18.37
CA PRO A 175 -12.92 3.56 16.96
C PRO A 175 -14.29 4.08 16.46
N TYR A 176 -15.43 3.60 17.04
CA TYR A 176 -16.80 4.00 16.69
C TYR A 176 -17.79 3.70 17.80
#